data_49ab6c9809283dbbef571d8ad51faeff
#
_entry.id   49ab6c9809283dbbef571d8ad51faeff
#
_cell.length_a   1.000
_cell.length_b   1.000
_cell.length_c   1.000
_cell.angle_alpha   90.00
_cell.angle_beta   90.00
_cell.angle_gamma   90.00
#
_symmetry.space_group_name_H-M   'P 1'
#
loop_
_entity.id
_entity.type
_entity.pdbx_description
1 polymer ?
#
loop_
_entity_poly.entity_id
_entity_poly.type
_entity_poly.pdbx_seq_one_letter_code
_entity_poly.pdbx_strand_id
1 'polypeptide(L)' 'MRTSRKNIVLQSGELCTMSGEYETSGSISTTIFVSKGEQMPEYCGKKVKWILVKNG' A
#
# COMPACT_ATOMS: atom_id res chain seq x y z
N MET A 1 -4.86 22.28 -5.73
CA MET A 1 -4.83 21.91 -5.51
C MET A 1 -4.98 21.03 -5.44
N ARG A 2 -5.02 20.69 -5.36
CA ARG A 2 -5.04 19.96 -5.28
C ARG A 2 -5.09 19.13 -4.85
N THR A 3 -5.30 18.73 -4.67
CA THR A 3 -5.34 18.01 -4.23
C THR A 3 -5.18 17.12 -3.88
N SER A 4 -5.25 17.08 -3.54
CA SER A 4 -4.78 16.31 -3.16
C SER A 4 -5.07 15.16 -2.82
N ARG A 5 -4.95 14.35 -2.96
CA ARG A 5 -5.14 13.31 -2.55
C ARG A 5 -4.39 12.89 -1.70
N LYS A 6 -4.57 12.32 -0.97
CA LYS A 6 -3.90 11.92 -0.08
C LYS A 6 -3.22 10.79 -0.34
N ASN A 7 -2.00 10.69 -0.06
CA ASN A 7 -1.25 9.48 -0.26
C ASN A 7 -1.28 8.69 1.01
N ILE A 8 -1.87 7.52 0.90
CA ILE A 8 -1.88 6.61 2.03
C ILE A 8 -0.67 5.72 1.90
N VAL A 9 0.17 5.72 2.91
CA VAL A 9 1.38 4.91 2.93
C VAL A 9 1.30 4.02 4.16
N LEU A 10 1.37 2.71 3.93
CA LEU A 10 1.28 1.73 4.99
C LEU A 10 2.50 0.83 4.93
N GLN A 11 2.97 0.41 6.09
CA GLN A 11 4.12 -0.50 6.16
C GLN A 11 3.64 -1.93 6.33
N SER A 12 4.51 -2.85 5.95
CA SER A 12 4.23 -4.27 6.17
C SER A 12 3.89 -4.49 7.65
N GLY A 13 2.85 -5.26 7.90
CA GLY A 13 2.41 -5.52 9.26
C GLY A 13 1.32 -4.60 9.76
N GLU A 14 1.14 -3.44 9.12
CA GLU A 14 0.06 -2.55 9.51
C GLU A 14 -1.25 -3.01 8.90
N LEU A 15 -2.35 -2.67 9.55
CA LEU A 15 -3.65 -3.01 9.01
C LEU A 15 -4.01 -2.04 7.90
N CYS A 16 -4.54 -2.59 6.82
CA CYS A 16 -4.98 -1.80 5.70
C CYS A 16 -6.18 -0.96 6.11
N THR A 17 -6.12 0.33 5.85
CA THR A 17 -7.19 1.24 6.23
C THR A 17 -8.13 1.57 5.08
N MET A 18 -7.76 1.24 3.86
CA MET A 18 -8.61 1.50 2.71
C MET A 18 -8.32 0.45 1.65
N SER A 19 -9.37 -0.23 1.21
CA SER A 19 -9.22 -1.23 0.16
C SER A 19 -8.75 -0.59 -1.13
N GLY A 20 -7.87 -1.24 -1.84
CA GLY A 20 -7.42 -0.74 -3.12
C GLY A 20 -6.13 -1.39 -3.56
N GLU A 21 -5.55 -0.86 -4.61
CA GLU A 21 -4.28 -1.32 -5.11
C GLU A 21 -3.15 -0.55 -4.45
N TYR A 22 -2.16 -1.27 -4.00
CA TYR A 22 -0.99 -0.69 -3.35
C TYR A 22 0.25 -1.10 -4.11
N GLU A 23 1.19 -0.18 -4.15
CA GLU A 23 2.45 -0.40 -4.84
C GLU A 23 3.60 -0.23 -3.85
N THR A 24 4.62 -1.08 -3.96
CA THR A 24 5.81 -0.92 -3.14
C THR A 24 6.59 0.30 -3.61
N SER A 25 7.20 1.00 -2.67
CA SER A 25 8.14 2.03 -3.03
C SER A 25 9.53 1.40 -3.05
N GLY A 26 10.34 1.79 -4.03
CA GLY A 26 11.68 1.25 -4.14
C GLY A 26 12.06 1.03 -5.59
N SER A 27 13.18 0.35 -5.79
CA SER A 27 13.71 0.15 -7.12
C SER A 27 12.88 -0.83 -7.94
N ILE A 28 12.21 -1.76 -7.28
CA ILE A 28 11.32 -2.70 -7.96
C ILE A 28 9.92 -2.43 -7.47
N SER A 29 9.03 -2.09 -8.37
CA SER A 29 7.66 -1.83 -7.97
C SER A 29 6.78 -3.02 -8.33
N THR A 30 5.87 -3.32 -7.44
CA THR A 30 4.88 -4.35 -7.66
C THR A 30 3.59 -3.87 -7.03
N THR A 31 2.46 -4.27 -7.59
CA THR A 31 1.18 -3.86 -7.06
C THR A 31 0.41 -5.07 -6.56
N ILE A 32 -0.31 -4.86 -5.48
CA ILE A 32 -1.20 -5.89 -4.94
C ILE A 32 -2.51 -5.22 -4.56
N PHE A 33 -3.55 -6.01 -4.47
CA PHE A 33 -4.83 -5.54 -3.95
C PHE A 33 -4.94 -5.98 -2.49
N VAL A 34 -5.24 -5.03 -1.61
CA VAL A 34 -5.41 -5.34 -0.19
C VAL A 34 -6.74 -4.76 0.25
N SER A 35 -7.50 -5.54 0.99
CA SER A 35 -8.79 -5.11 1.50
C SER A 35 -8.63 -4.48 2.86
N LYS A 36 -9.50 -3.53 3.15
CA LYS A 36 -9.52 -2.89 4.45
C LYS A 36 -9.64 -3.94 5.55
N GLY A 37 -8.80 -3.84 6.55
CA GLY A 37 -8.79 -4.78 7.66
C GLY A 37 -7.78 -5.89 7.49
N GLU A 38 -7.22 -6.05 6.32
CA GLU A 38 -6.18 -7.02 6.11
C GLU A 38 -4.82 -6.43 6.49
N GLN A 39 -3.91 -7.31 6.86
CA GLN A 39 -2.58 -6.88 7.23
C GLN A 39 -1.73 -6.71 5.99
N MET A 40 -0.99 -5.62 5.91
CA MET A 40 -0.12 -5.37 4.77
C MET A 40 0.99 -6.41 4.76
N PRO A 41 1.23 -7.04 3.61
CA PRO A 41 2.20 -8.12 3.54
C PRO A 41 3.63 -7.62 3.42
N GLU A 42 4.55 -8.54 3.66
CA GLU A 42 5.95 -8.29 3.35
C GLU A 42 6.19 -8.64 1.89
N TYR A 43 7.22 -8.07 1.33
CA TYR A 43 7.59 -8.36 -0.05
C TYR A 43 8.98 -8.98 -0.07
N CYS A 44 9.08 -10.17 -0.63
CA CYS A 44 10.33 -10.93 -0.69
C CYS A 44 10.94 -11.10 0.70
N GLY A 45 10.07 -11.34 1.70
CA GLY A 45 10.53 -11.58 3.07
C GLY A 45 11.01 -10.34 3.79
N LYS A 46 10.76 -9.17 3.23
CA LYS A 46 11.22 -7.92 3.85
C LYS A 46 10.07 -6.98 4.05
N LYS A 47 10.18 -6.15 5.06
CA LYS A 47 9.20 -5.12 5.29
C LYS A 47 9.37 -4.02 4.26
N VAL A 48 8.27 -3.59 3.70
CA VAL A 48 8.29 -2.54 2.68
C VAL A 48 7.18 -1.56 2.98
N LYS A 49 7.22 -0.43 2.32
CA LYS A 49 6.15 0.55 2.38
C LYS A 49 5.25 0.37 1.17
N TRP A 50 3.96 0.39 1.43
CA TRP A 50 2.95 0.25 0.39
C TRP A 50 2.25 1.57 0.23
N ILE A 51 2.12 2.01 -1.00
CA ILE A 51 1.48 3.29 -1.33
C ILE A 51 0.21 2.99 -2.08
N LEU A 52 -0.90 3.57 -1.62
CA LEU A 52 -2.18 3.38 -2.29
C LEU A 52 -2.15 4.13 -3.61
N VAL A 53 -2.35 3.40 -4.71
CA VAL A 53 -2.33 4.01 -6.04
C VAL A 53 -3.70 4.01 -6.69
N LYS A 54 -4.63 3.20 -6.18
CA LYS A 54 -5.95 3.16 -6.75
C LYS A 54 -6.93 2.65 -5.71
N ASN A 55 -8.03 3.36 -5.51
CA ASN A 55 -9.08 2.90 -4.60
C ASN A 55 -9.79 1.70 -5.18
N GLY A 56 -10.06 0.76 -4.32
CA GLY A 56 -10.72 -0.48 -4.73
C GLY A 56 -12.24 -0.43 -4.71
#